data_cd282102ab464bcc559f646b7fc2041e
#
_entry.id   cd282102ab464bcc559f646b7fc2041e
#
_cell.length_a   1.000
_cell.length_b   1.000
_cell.length_c   1.000
_cell.angle_alpha   90.00
_cell.angle_beta   90.00
_cell.angle_gamma   90.00
#
_symmetry.space_group_name_H-M   'P 1'
#
loop_
_entity.id
_entity.type
_entity.pdbx_description
1 polymer ?
#
loop_
_entity_poly.entity_id
_entity_poly.type
_entity_poly.pdbx_seq_one_letter_code
_entity_poly.pdbx_strand_id
1 'polypeptide(L)'
;MSRAPGSVHTLVWRQIRVPTVAIAVLVVLVVRVGISSYSLSGGARGMAGLRPVIENPAVSALYGRVTSLHSAGAFVEWKMGMFVALAVAMWAALMATRVTRGSEDDGTWDLLVVSRVGRQPALASAMLVLFEAGAVVGAATWLTLLSGAQSFSDCGLYGIAIVGIAWSGVALGLLGSQFFAPRRSASQVALCVIGLFFILRVLADGSARNVALRWVSPFGWLENVGAFHHREVVWLVPLLLVPTGTALTAWRLQRARDVGSAWWTRADRSRARDLLLRTPWRFAWRERWGMLFAWTVGLGVLGVVVGYLTNALVQLCRTDPGYVKLLKRWGFGSMVTGRGFIAEACVLFAVALSFMVAALLVSVGTDSYQGRLDLPLAYGTSRAKWLASGVVTTVVATAVIAMLCALATWLGVLVSGTAMGLRAPLEGMANALTLVPWLIGVSILLIALTPRFSFLVIAMMLTVFYIDAVLGPIMRWPEWLLDVSPFFHLHLVPVVSSNWGATLSLTLIGIVAGALGFGVFARRDVGH
;
A
#
# COMPACT_ATOMS: atom_id res chain seq x y z
N MET A 1 -22.34 35.77 18.62
CA MET A 1 -22.92 34.73 17.74
C MET A 1 -21.81 33.83 17.25
N SER A 2 -21.72 32.62 17.82
CA SER A 2 -20.63 31.66 17.63
C SER A 2 -20.90 30.74 16.43
N ARG A 3 -20.43 31.13 15.22
CA ARG A 3 -20.50 30.27 14.04
C ARG A 3 -19.16 29.54 13.73
N ALA A 4 -18.38 29.17 14.74
CA ALA A 4 -17.01 28.75 14.50
C ALA A 4 -16.75 27.22 14.34
N PRO A 5 -17.39 26.28 15.07
CA PRO A 5 -17.03 24.86 14.90
C PRO A 5 -17.53 24.25 13.58
N GLY A 6 -18.68 24.67 13.05
CA GLY A 6 -19.22 24.13 11.79
C GLY A 6 -18.40 24.48 10.55
N SER A 7 -17.64 25.57 10.55
CA SER A 7 -16.78 25.96 9.42
C SER A 7 -15.51 25.11 9.31
N VAL A 8 -14.87 24.78 10.44
CA VAL A 8 -13.65 23.94 10.44
C VAL A 8 -14.00 22.49 10.09
N HIS A 9 -15.08 21.94 10.65
CA HIS A 9 -15.59 20.63 10.31
C HIS A 9 -15.84 20.48 8.81
N THR A 10 -16.54 21.45 8.21
CA THR A 10 -16.83 21.44 6.76
C THR A 10 -15.54 21.56 5.91
N LEU A 11 -14.57 22.37 6.33
CA LEU A 11 -13.29 22.52 5.66
C LEU A 11 -12.51 21.20 5.66
N VAL A 12 -12.38 20.58 6.83
CA VAL A 12 -11.67 19.30 6.97
C VAL A 12 -12.37 18.21 6.16
N TRP A 13 -13.70 18.14 6.24
CA TRP A 13 -14.48 17.17 5.47
C TRP A 13 -14.26 17.34 3.94
N ARG A 14 -14.24 18.57 3.45
CA ARG A 14 -13.91 18.84 2.03
C ARG A 14 -12.52 18.35 1.62
N GLN A 15 -11.54 18.43 2.51
CA GLN A 15 -10.17 17.94 2.23
C GLN A 15 -10.08 16.43 2.11
N ILE A 16 -10.88 15.67 2.89
CA ILE A 16 -10.76 14.21 2.98
C ILE A 16 -11.89 13.45 2.29
N ARG A 17 -12.98 14.09 1.89
CA ARG A 17 -14.16 13.42 1.31
C ARG A 17 -13.82 12.52 0.12
N VAL A 18 -13.00 12.99 -0.82
CA VAL A 18 -12.63 12.22 -2.01
C VAL A 18 -11.80 10.98 -1.63
N PRO A 19 -10.70 11.09 -0.85
CA PRO A 19 -9.99 9.89 -0.38
C PRO A 19 -10.85 8.97 0.49
N THR A 20 -11.80 9.50 1.28
CA THR A 20 -12.73 8.69 2.08
C THR A 20 -13.67 7.87 1.22
N VAL A 21 -14.25 8.50 0.19
CA VAL A 21 -15.09 7.79 -0.78
C VAL A 21 -14.26 6.76 -1.56
N ALA A 22 -13.05 7.10 -1.97
CA ALA A 22 -12.18 6.19 -2.69
C ALA A 22 -11.85 4.93 -1.90
N ILE A 23 -11.46 5.06 -0.62
CA ILE A 23 -11.19 3.88 0.22
C ILE A 23 -12.47 3.09 0.52
N ALA A 24 -13.60 3.75 0.75
CA ALA A 24 -14.88 3.08 0.97
C ALA A 24 -15.31 2.27 -0.27
N VAL A 25 -15.18 2.84 -1.47
CA VAL A 25 -15.45 2.13 -2.74
C VAL A 25 -14.50 0.95 -2.91
N LEU A 26 -13.20 1.13 -2.65
CA LEU A 26 -12.22 0.04 -2.70
C LEU A 26 -12.61 -1.11 -1.76
N VAL A 27 -12.97 -0.80 -0.52
CA VAL A 27 -13.41 -1.80 0.47
C VAL A 27 -14.68 -2.51 0.00
N VAL A 28 -15.67 -1.76 -0.49
CA VAL A 28 -16.90 -2.34 -1.08
C VAL A 28 -16.57 -3.30 -2.21
N LEU A 29 -15.72 -2.91 -3.15
CA LEU A 29 -15.32 -3.75 -4.28
C LEU A 29 -14.60 -5.03 -3.80
N VAL A 30 -13.63 -4.92 -2.89
CA VAL A 30 -12.88 -6.07 -2.37
C VAL A 30 -13.81 -7.04 -1.62
N VAL A 31 -14.70 -6.53 -0.77
CA VAL A 31 -15.67 -7.34 -0.04
C VAL A 31 -16.65 -8.03 -1.00
N ARG A 32 -17.16 -7.32 -2.01
CA ARG A 32 -18.04 -7.89 -3.05
C ARG A 32 -17.35 -9.00 -3.85
N VAL A 33 -16.10 -8.79 -4.26
CA VAL A 33 -15.30 -9.82 -4.92
C VAL A 33 -15.13 -11.05 -4.01
N GLY A 34 -14.89 -10.83 -2.71
CA GLY A 34 -14.82 -11.92 -1.74
C GLY A 34 -16.12 -12.73 -1.64
N ILE A 35 -17.26 -12.05 -1.52
CA ILE A 35 -18.59 -12.69 -1.48
C ILE A 35 -18.84 -13.50 -2.76
N SER A 36 -18.58 -12.90 -3.92
CA SER A 36 -18.75 -13.55 -5.23
C SER A 36 -17.82 -14.76 -5.39
N SER A 37 -16.56 -14.63 -4.95
CA SER A 37 -15.57 -15.72 -4.98
C SER A 37 -16.02 -16.92 -4.13
N TYR A 38 -16.63 -16.67 -2.96
CA TYR A 38 -17.18 -17.73 -2.12
C TYR A 38 -18.30 -18.49 -2.82
N SER A 39 -19.25 -17.80 -3.42
CA SER A 39 -20.37 -18.42 -4.14
C SER A 39 -19.90 -19.22 -5.38
N LEU A 40 -18.98 -18.66 -6.16
CA LEU A 40 -18.39 -19.32 -7.33
C LEU A 40 -17.56 -20.55 -6.97
N SER A 41 -16.97 -20.59 -5.77
CA SER A 41 -16.21 -21.73 -5.27
C SER A 41 -17.09 -22.87 -4.73
N GLY A 42 -18.41 -22.79 -4.84
CA GLY A 42 -19.36 -23.79 -4.35
C GLY A 42 -19.77 -23.63 -2.89
N GLY A 43 -19.55 -22.43 -2.31
CA GLY A 43 -19.93 -22.09 -0.94
C GLY A 43 -19.28 -23.00 0.10
N ALA A 44 -20.00 -23.31 1.17
CA ALA A 44 -19.50 -24.13 2.28
C ALA A 44 -19.00 -25.52 1.84
N ARG A 45 -19.66 -26.14 0.85
CA ARG A 45 -19.25 -27.45 0.34
C ARG A 45 -17.92 -27.39 -0.41
N GLY A 46 -17.70 -26.34 -1.22
CA GLY A 46 -16.44 -26.14 -1.92
C GLY A 46 -15.28 -25.78 -0.98
N MET A 47 -15.58 -25.14 0.15
CA MET A 47 -14.59 -24.75 1.16
C MET A 47 -14.19 -25.89 2.10
N ALA A 48 -15.00 -26.95 2.23
CA ALA A 48 -14.68 -28.10 3.10
C ALA A 48 -13.35 -28.77 2.71
N GLY A 49 -13.02 -28.80 1.41
CA GLY A 49 -11.74 -29.33 0.91
C GLY A 49 -10.52 -28.45 1.22
N LEU A 50 -10.70 -27.22 1.68
CA LEU A 50 -9.61 -26.29 2.00
C LEU A 50 -9.13 -26.38 3.47
N ARG A 51 -9.73 -27.26 4.27
CA ARG A 51 -9.40 -27.39 5.70
C ARG A 51 -7.90 -27.58 5.95
N PRO A 52 -7.17 -28.46 5.23
CA PRO A 52 -5.73 -28.61 5.44
C PRO A 52 -4.93 -27.35 5.09
N VAL A 53 -5.43 -26.54 4.13
CA VAL A 53 -4.82 -25.26 3.73
C VAL A 53 -4.99 -24.22 4.83
N ILE A 54 -6.18 -24.15 5.41
CA ILE A 54 -6.56 -23.21 6.46
C ILE A 54 -5.78 -23.47 7.75
N GLU A 55 -5.55 -24.74 8.08
CA GLU A 55 -4.81 -25.17 9.26
C GLU A 55 -3.28 -25.03 9.11
N ASN A 56 -2.79 -24.69 7.90
CA ASN A 56 -1.36 -24.49 7.67
C ASN A 56 -0.87 -23.20 8.36
N PRO A 57 0.17 -23.26 9.22
CA PRO A 57 0.68 -22.10 9.96
C PRO A 57 1.12 -20.93 9.06
N ALA A 58 1.66 -21.21 7.87
CA ALA A 58 2.06 -20.17 6.92
C ALA A 58 0.87 -19.44 6.31
N VAL A 59 -0.21 -20.17 6.02
CA VAL A 59 -1.48 -19.60 5.54
C VAL A 59 -2.14 -18.80 6.65
N SER A 60 -2.17 -19.32 7.87
CA SER A 60 -2.66 -18.60 9.05
C SER A 60 -1.86 -17.33 9.32
N ALA A 61 -0.54 -17.35 9.17
CA ALA A 61 0.30 -16.17 9.31
C ALA A 61 -0.07 -15.06 8.31
N LEU A 62 -0.40 -15.41 7.07
CA LEU A 62 -0.74 -14.44 6.03
C LEU A 62 -2.18 -13.92 6.14
N TYR A 63 -3.15 -14.84 6.23
CA TYR A 63 -4.58 -14.53 6.13
C TYR A 63 -5.26 -14.40 7.50
N GLY A 64 -4.72 -14.97 8.56
CA GLY A 64 -5.32 -15.09 9.88
C GLY A 64 -5.82 -16.49 10.17
N ARG A 65 -6.06 -16.74 11.45
CA ARG A 65 -6.64 -18.01 11.88
C ARG A 65 -8.15 -18.00 11.67
N VAL A 66 -8.64 -19.11 11.19
CA VAL A 66 -10.08 -19.32 11.02
C VAL A 66 -10.43 -20.70 11.53
N THR A 67 -11.57 -20.81 12.21
CA THR A 67 -12.08 -22.09 12.70
C THR A 67 -12.98 -22.77 11.69
N SER A 68 -13.65 -21.99 10.83
CA SER A 68 -14.55 -22.53 9.82
C SER A 68 -14.85 -21.52 8.71
N LEU A 69 -15.14 -21.98 7.51
CA LEU A 69 -15.54 -21.17 6.35
C LEU A 69 -17.00 -21.49 5.94
N HIS A 70 -17.91 -21.49 6.92
CA HIS A 70 -19.32 -21.85 6.67
C HIS A 70 -20.13 -20.73 5.98
N SER A 71 -19.64 -19.49 6.00
CA SER A 71 -20.35 -18.35 5.47
C SER A 71 -19.45 -17.50 4.56
N ALA A 72 -20.07 -16.73 3.65
CA ALA A 72 -19.34 -15.78 2.82
C ALA A 72 -18.65 -14.69 3.67
N GLY A 73 -19.27 -14.28 4.79
CA GLY A 73 -18.67 -13.34 5.74
C GLY A 73 -17.39 -13.89 6.36
N ALA A 74 -17.39 -15.13 6.84
CA ALA A 74 -16.20 -15.80 7.38
C ALA A 74 -15.08 -15.93 6.34
N PHE A 75 -15.43 -16.22 5.09
CA PHE A 75 -14.48 -16.30 3.99
C PHE A 75 -13.86 -14.94 3.67
N VAL A 76 -14.67 -13.86 3.63
CA VAL A 76 -14.19 -12.49 3.40
C VAL A 76 -13.29 -12.03 4.55
N GLU A 77 -13.70 -12.25 5.80
CA GLU A 77 -12.90 -11.95 6.99
C GLU A 77 -11.55 -12.63 6.94
N TRP A 78 -11.51 -13.91 6.61
CA TRP A 78 -10.28 -14.67 6.51
C TRP A 78 -9.40 -14.24 5.34
N LYS A 79 -9.94 -14.24 4.11
CA LYS A 79 -9.13 -14.09 2.89
C LYS A 79 -8.77 -12.64 2.60
N MET A 80 -9.67 -11.70 2.89
CA MET A 80 -9.52 -10.29 2.51
C MET A 80 -9.37 -9.36 3.72
N GLY A 81 -9.86 -9.78 4.89
CA GLY A 81 -10.05 -8.92 6.05
C GLY A 81 -8.78 -8.22 6.52
N MET A 82 -7.66 -8.93 6.59
CA MET A 82 -6.40 -8.35 7.04
C MET A 82 -5.80 -7.34 6.06
N PHE A 83 -5.95 -7.57 4.76
CA PHE A 83 -5.48 -6.63 3.74
C PHE A 83 -6.35 -5.36 3.71
N VAL A 84 -7.66 -5.53 3.86
CA VAL A 84 -8.60 -4.40 4.02
C VAL A 84 -8.25 -3.60 5.27
N ALA A 85 -8.05 -4.27 6.41
CA ALA A 85 -7.68 -3.63 7.67
C ALA A 85 -6.38 -2.84 7.54
N LEU A 86 -5.34 -3.42 6.93
CA LEU A 86 -4.06 -2.74 6.69
C LEU A 86 -4.24 -1.50 5.81
N ALA A 87 -4.97 -1.61 4.70
CA ALA A 87 -5.23 -0.50 3.79
C ALA A 87 -6.01 0.63 4.48
N VAL A 88 -7.03 0.29 5.28
CA VAL A 88 -7.83 1.24 6.06
C VAL A 88 -6.99 1.95 7.12
N ALA A 89 -6.15 1.21 7.88
CA ALA A 89 -5.26 1.82 8.89
C ALA A 89 -4.26 2.79 8.25
N MET A 90 -3.63 2.39 7.15
CA MET A 90 -2.67 3.23 6.41
C MET A 90 -3.34 4.48 5.84
N TRP A 91 -4.50 4.34 5.20
CA TRP A 91 -5.28 5.47 4.71
C TRP A 91 -5.61 6.45 5.84
N ALA A 92 -6.11 5.95 6.96
CA ALA A 92 -6.52 6.76 8.10
C ALA A 92 -5.34 7.55 8.70
N ALA A 93 -4.17 6.93 8.84
CA ALA A 93 -2.95 7.59 9.30
C ALA A 93 -2.48 8.70 8.34
N LEU A 94 -2.54 8.44 7.01
CA LEU A 94 -2.20 9.43 5.99
C LEU A 94 -3.17 10.61 5.98
N MET A 95 -4.46 10.36 6.21
CA MET A 95 -5.45 11.45 6.32
C MET A 95 -5.23 12.27 7.59
N ALA A 96 -4.95 11.64 8.73
CA ALA A 96 -4.66 12.32 9.97
C ALA A 96 -3.43 13.24 9.87
N THR A 97 -2.32 12.75 9.30
CA THR A 97 -1.12 13.57 9.08
C THR A 97 -1.33 14.66 8.03
N ARG A 98 -2.16 14.43 7.01
CA ARG A 98 -2.52 15.43 5.99
C ARG A 98 -3.29 16.59 6.59
N VAL A 99 -4.31 16.30 7.38
CA VAL A 99 -5.20 17.31 7.99
C VAL A 99 -4.49 18.10 9.08
N THR A 100 -3.51 17.49 9.78
CA THR A 100 -2.76 18.14 10.85
C THR A 100 -1.47 18.78 10.31
N ARG A 101 -0.40 18.01 10.16
CA ARG A 101 0.90 18.54 9.71
C ARG A 101 0.86 19.10 8.29
N GLY A 102 0.12 18.46 7.37
CA GLY A 102 -0.01 19.00 6.02
C GLY A 102 -0.57 20.40 6.03
N SER A 103 -1.62 20.64 6.81
CA SER A 103 -2.22 21.98 6.94
C SER A 103 -1.33 22.98 7.71
N GLU A 104 -0.45 22.52 8.63
CA GLU A 104 0.59 23.35 9.25
C GLU A 104 1.67 23.71 8.20
N ASP A 105 2.17 22.73 7.44
CA ASP A 105 3.21 22.94 6.41
C ASP A 105 2.74 23.87 5.28
N ASP A 106 1.43 23.82 4.94
CA ASP A 106 0.79 24.68 3.93
C ASP A 106 0.37 26.05 4.48
N GLY A 107 0.61 26.36 5.77
CA GLY A 107 0.22 27.63 6.44
C GLY A 107 -1.29 27.79 6.67
N THR A 108 -2.11 26.81 6.32
CA THR A 108 -3.58 26.87 6.50
C THR A 108 -3.96 26.93 7.99
N TRP A 109 -3.18 26.31 8.86
CA TRP A 109 -3.38 26.38 10.30
C TRP A 109 -3.15 27.77 10.87
N ASP A 110 -2.20 28.56 10.33
CA ASP A 110 -1.93 29.91 10.79
C ASP A 110 -3.15 30.80 10.56
N LEU A 111 -3.82 30.64 9.41
CA LEU A 111 -5.06 31.35 9.11
C LEU A 111 -6.20 30.99 10.09
N LEU A 112 -6.27 29.72 10.50
CA LEU A 112 -7.26 29.27 11.48
C LEU A 112 -6.95 29.77 12.90
N VAL A 113 -5.67 29.85 13.27
CA VAL A 113 -5.23 30.33 14.59
C VAL A 113 -5.45 31.83 14.73
N VAL A 114 -5.22 32.62 13.68
CA VAL A 114 -5.51 34.07 13.67
C VAL A 114 -7.02 34.34 13.73
N SER A 115 -7.84 33.37 13.29
CA SER A 115 -9.29 33.47 13.44
C SER A 115 -9.71 33.22 14.90
N ARG A 116 -10.96 33.63 15.26
CA ARG A 116 -11.54 33.43 16.62
C ARG A 116 -11.71 31.95 17.02
N VAL A 117 -11.36 30.98 16.19
CA VAL A 117 -11.60 29.54 16.45
C VAL A 117 -10.62 28.95 17.45
N GLY A 118 -9.38 29.41 17.46
CA GLY A 118 -8.33 28.84 18.30
C GLY A 118 -7.87 27.42 17.87
N ARG A 119 -6.70 27.03 18.35
CA ARG A 119 -6.03 25.76 17.93
C ARG A 119 -6.70 24.50 18.43
N GLN A 120 -7.14 24.50 19.70
CA GLN A 120 -7.70 23.33 20.36
C GLN A 120 -9.06 22.90 19.77
N PRO A 121 -10.02 23.81 19.56
CA PRO A 121 -11.27 23.47 18.88
C PRO A 121 -11.06 23.05 17.42
N ALA A 122 -10.07 23.63 16.73
CA ALA A 122 -9.76 23.24 15.36
C ALA A 122 -9.27 21.79 15.28
N LEU A 123 -8.33 21.37 16.16
CA LEU A 123 -7.88 19.98 16.20
C LEU A 123 -8.99 19.02 16.64
N ALA A 124 -9.79 19.39 17.65
CA ALA A 124 -10.91 18.57 18.09
C ALA A 124 -11.92 18.34 16.95
N SER A 125 -12.21 19.38 16.16
CA SER A 125 -13.04 19.29 14.97
C SER A 125 -12.43 18.39 13.90
N ALA A 126 -11.11 18.49 13.66
CA ALA A 126 -10.40 17.64 12.73
C ALA A 126 -10.40 16.17 13.17
N MET A 127 -10.21 15.89 14.46
CA MET A 127 -10.29 14.54 15.02
C MET A 127 -11.69 13.94 14.85
N LEU A 128 -12.74 14.71 15.12
CA LEU A 128 -14.11 14.26 14.94
C LEU A 128 -14.37 13.83 13.49
N VAL A 129 -14.01 14.68 12.53
CA VAL A 129 -14.16 14.38 11.09
C VAL A 129 -13.39 13.14 10.68
N LEU A 130 -12.18 12.92 11.21
CA LEU A 130 -11.39 11.72 10.92
C LEU A 130 -12.03 10.44 11.49
N PHE A 131 -12.61 10.53 12.68
CA PHE A 131 -13.34 9.41 13.29
C PHE A 131 -14.66 9.13 12.54
N GLU A 132 -15.40 10.16 12.13
CA GLU A 132 -16.56 10.03 11.25
C GLU A 132 -16.20 9.36 9.91
N ALA A 133 -15.09 9.76 9.30
CA ALA A 133 -14.61 9.14 8.06
C ALA A 133 -14.29 7.64 8.26
N GLY A 134 -13.69 7.26 9.39
CA GLY A 134 -13.50 5.86 9.77
C GLY A 134 -14.83 5.12 9.95
N ALA A 135 -15.83 5.76 10.57
CA ALA A 135 -17.16 5.19 10.73
C ALA A 135 -17.88 4.99 9.39
N VAL A 136 -17.69 5.90 8.42
CA VAL A 136 -18.22 5.74 7.04
C VAL A 136 -17.63 4.49 6.37
N VAL A 137 -16.33 4.24 6.52
CA VAL A 137 -15.68 3.04 5.94
C VAL A 137 -16.19 1.76 6.62
N GLY A 138 -16.34 1.75 7.95
CA GLY A 138 -16.91 0.61 8.67
C GLY A 138 -18.38 0.35 8.32
N ALA A 139 -19.20 1.41 8.17
CA ALA A 139 -20.59 1.29 7.72
C ALA A 139 -20.67 0.74 6.28
N ALA A 140 -19.81 1.21 5.37
CA ALA A 140 -19.72 0.68 4.01
C ALA A 140 -19.37 -0.82 4.00
N THR A 141 -18.45 -1.25 4.86
CA THR A 141 -18.09 -2.66 5.05
C THR A 141 -19.29 -3.47 5.55
N TRP A 142 -19.97 -2.99 6.59
CA TRP A 142 -21.17 -3.60 7.15
C TRP A 142 -22.27 -3.80 6.13
N LEU A 143 -22.68 -2.71 5.45
CA LEU A 143 -23.74 -2.74 4.44
C LEU A 143 -23.40 -3.67 3.26
N THR A 144 -22.12 -3.73 2.86
CA THR A 144 -21.70 -4.62 1.78
C THR A 144 -21.78 -6.09 2.19
N LEU A 145 -21.39 -6.43 3.41
CA LEU A 145 -21.49 -7.81 3.92
C LEU A 145 -22.95 -8.27 4.04
N LEU A 146 -23.88 -7.39 4.43
CA LEU A 146 -25.31 -7.70 4.45
C LEU A 146 -25.85 -8.16 3.09
N SER A 147 -25.30 -7.62 2.00
CA SER A 147 -25.71 -8.03 0.64
C SER A 147 -25.38 -9.49 0.30
N GLY A 148 -24.54 -10.15 1.09
CA GLY A 148 -24.21 -11.57 0.97
C GLY A 148 -25.10 -12.50 1.80
N ALA A 149 -26.29 -12.05 2.22
CA ALA A 149 -27.22 -12.81 3.06
C ALA A 149 -26.61 -13.27 4.41
N GLN A 150 -25.77 -12.44 5.00
CA GLN A 150 -25.12 -12.70 6.28
C GLN A 150 -25.96 -12.19 7.46
N SER A 151 -25.65 -12.67 8.67
CA SER A 151 -26.27 -12.19 9.89
C SER A 151 -26.04 -10.70 10.11
N PHE A 152 -27.09 -9.94 10.42
CA PHE A 152 -27.02 -8.51 10.69
C PHE A 152 -26.04 -8.18 11.83
N SER A 153 -26.05 -8.98 12.90
CA SER A 153 -25.19 -8.80 14.08
C SER A 153 -23.71 -9.04 13.76
N ASP A 154 -23.41 -10.07 12.96
CA ASP A 154 -22.03 -10.42 12.63
C ASP A 154 -21.41 -9.40 11.69
N CYS A 155 -22.17 -8.98 10.67
CA CYS A 155 -21.76 -7.92 9.78
C CYS A 155 -21.53 -6.59 10.53
N GLY A 156 -22.41 -6.26 11.50
CA GLY A 156 -22.28 -5.07 12.33
C GLY A 156 -21.05 -5.13 13.23
N LEU A 157 -20.81 -6.29 13.86
CA LEU A 157 -19.64 -6.51 14.71
C LEU A 157 -18.34 -6.33 13.91
N TYR A 158 -18.25 -6.89 12.71
CA TYR A 158 -17.10 -6.73 11.84
C TYR A 158 -16.95 -5.28 11.36
N GLY A 159 -18.04 -4.61 10.99
CA GLY A 159 -18.04 -3.21 10.60
C GLY A 159 -17.49 -2.30 11.72
N ILE A 160 -17.92 -2.51 12.98
CA ILE A 160 -17.42 -1.79 14.16
C ILE A 160 -15.92 -2.10 14.38
N ALA A 161 -15.49 -3.33 14.18
CA ALA A 161 -14.08 -3.68 14.29
C ALA A 161 -13.21 -2.95 13.23
N ILE A 162 -13.70 -2.80 11.99
CA ILE A 162 -13.05 -1.98 10.94
C ILE A 162 -13.02 -0.50 11.32
N VAL A 163 -14.05 0.03 11.99
CA VAL A 163 -14.01 1.39 12.58
C VAL A 163 -12.84 1.52 13.56
N GLY A 164 -12.67 0.56 14.46
CA GLY A 164 -11.56 0.56 15.43
C GLY A 164 -10.18 0.51 14.77
N ILE A 165 -10.04 -0.22 13.69
CA ILE A 165 -8.81 -0.22 12.86
C ILE A 165 -8.57 1.16 12.24
N ALA A 166 -9.59 1.79 11.66
CA ALA A 166 -9.48 3.15 11.12
C ALA A 166 -9.06 4.15 12.21
N TRP A 167 -9.70 4.07 13.40
CA TRP A 167 -9.35 4.92 14.54
C TRP A 167 -7.92 4.68 15.04
N SER A 168 -7.42 3.44 14.98
CA SER A 168 -6.02 3.13 15.31
C SER A 168 -5.06 3.84 14.35
N GLY A 169 -5.36 3.83 13.05
CA GLY A 169 -4.61 4.59 12.05
C GLY A 169 -4.65 6.10 12.29
N VAL A 170 -5.86 6.66 12.55
CA VAL A 170 -6.02 8.09 12.90
C VAL A 170 -5.16 8.44 14.11
N ALA A 171 -5.25 7.65 15.18
CA ALA A 171 -4.54 7.92 16.43
C ALA A 171 -3.02 7.94 16.25
N LEU A 172 -2.47 6.98 15.49
CA LEU A 172 -1.04 6.93 15.15
C LEU A 172 -0.60 8.10 14.29
N GLY A 173 -1.42 8.51 13.32
CA GLY A 173 -1.17 9.69 12.49
C GLY A 173 -1.19 10.99 13.28
N LEU A 174 -2.17 11.15 14.17
CA LEU A 174 -2.28 12.31 15.08
C LEU A 174 -1.09 12.38 16.04
N LEU A 175 -0.72 11.24 16.66
CA LEU A 175 0.39 11.18 17.60
C LEU A 175 1.71 11.47 16.88
N GLY A 176 1.97 10.84 15.72
CA GLY A 176 3.14 11.10 14.89
C GLY A 176 3.27 12.58 14.50
N SER A 177 2.12 13.24 14.26
CA SER A 177 2.05 14.68 13.97
C SER A 177 2.47 15.56 15.15
N GLN A 178 2.45 15.08 16.39
CA GLN A 178 2.95 15.85 17.54
C GLN A 178 4.48 15.70 17.68
N PHE A 179 5.02 14.52 17.38
CA PHE A 179 6.45 14.26 17.57
C PHE A 179 7.33 14.77 16.42
N PHE A 180 6.84 14.79 15.18
CA PHE A 180 7.65 15.12 14.00
C PHE A 180 7.12 16.37 13.30
N ALA A 181 8.00 17.34 13.01
CA ALA A 181 7.62 18.58 12.35
C ALA A 181 7.25 18.38 10.86
N PRO A 182 8.06 17.72 10.00
CA PRO A 182 7.66 17.50 8.62
C PRO A 182 6.54 16.46 8.51
N ARG A 183 5.47 16.76 7.78
CA ARG A 183 4.37 15.82 7.48
C ARG A 183 4.90 14.47 6.99
N ARG A 184 5.93 14.50 6.13
CA ARG A 184 6.55 13.29 5.58
C ARG A 184 7.06 12.36 6.69
N SER A 185 7.79 12.91 7.68
CA SER A 185 8.33 12.13 8.79
C SER A 185 7.22 11.59 9.70
N ALA A 186 6.20 12.40 10.00
CA ALA A 186 5.04 11.98 10.77
C ALA A 186 4.30 10.81 10.10
N SER A 187 4.06 10.90 8.78
CA SER A 187 3.43 9.86 7.99
C SER A 187 4.27 8.58 7.94
N GLN A 188 5.58 8.70 7.70
CA GLN A 188 6.48 7.54 7.64
C GLN A 188 6.50 6.78 8.95
N VAL A 189 6.63 7.45 10.08
CA VAL A 189 6.63 6.80 11.40
C VAL A 189 5.30 6.14 11.70
N ALA A 190 4.17 6.80 11.41
CA ALA A 190 2.86 6.20 11.60
C ALA A 190 2.69 4.92 10.75
N LEU A 191 3.11 4.95 9.48
CA LEU A 191 3.06 3.78 8.59
C LEU A 191 4.01 2.66 9.05
N CYS A 192 5.22 3.00 9.53
CA CYS A 192 6.16 2.01 10.09
C CYS A 192 5.59 1.32 11.33
N VAL A 193 4.91 2.07 12.22
CA VAL A 193 4.27 1.49 13.42
C VAL A 193 3.08 0.59 13.02
N ILE A 194 2.27 0.99 12.05
CA ILE A 194 1.19 0.16 11.49
C ILE A 194 1.78 -1.13 10.89
N GLY A 195 2.83 -1.01 10.09
CA GLY A 195 3.53 -2.18 9.52
C GLY A 195 4.11 -3.09 10.59
N LEU A 196 4.70 -2.53 11.66
CA LEU A 196 5.19 -3.30 12.80
C LEU A 196 4.05 -4.08 13.48
N PHE A 197 2.92 -3.44 13.76
CA PHE A 197 1.75 -4.12 14.34
C PHE A 197 1.23 -5.25 13.45
N PHE A 198 1.23 -5.03 12.13
CA PHE A 198 0.86 -6.07 11.18
C PHE A 198 1.85 -7.26 11.22
N ILE A 199 3.16 -6.99 11.25
CA ILE A 199 4.21 -8.03 11.37
C ILE A 199 4.09 -8.79 12.70
N LEU A 200 3.87 -8.09 13.83
CA LEU A 200 3.67 -8.73 15.14
C LEU A 200 2.49 -9.72 15.10
N ARG A 201 1.41 -9.34 14.44
CA ARG A 201 0.27 -10.23 14.23
C ARG A 201 0.64 -11.43 13.35
N VAL A 202 1.34 -11.23 12.21
CA VAL A 202 1.81 -12.31 11.32
C VAL A 202 2.67 -13.32 12.10
N LEU A 203 3.59 -12.83 12.95
CA LEU A 203 4.44 -13.68 13.79
C LEU A 203 3.63 -14.44 14.86
N ALA A 204 2.58 -13.80 15.39
CA ALA A 204 1.69 -14.43 16.38
C ALA A 204 0.90 -15.60 15.78
N ASP A 205 0.49 -15.47 14.52
CA ASP A 205 -0.33 -16.48 13.83
C ASP A 205 0.50 -17.61 13.23
N GLY A 206 1.76 -17.33 12.90
CA GLY A 206 2.69 -18.32 12.37
C GLY A 206 3.23 -19.32 13.40
N SER A 207 3.07 -19.06 14.71
CA SER A 207 3.62 -19.93 15.76
C SER A 207 2.78 -19.92 17.04
N ALA A 208 2.54 -21.11 17.60
CA ALA A 208 1.85 -21.24 18.88
C ALA A 208 2.60 -20.59 20.07
N ARG A 209 3.93 -20.43 19.98
CA ARG A 209 4.74 -19.79 21.01
C ARG A 209 4.51 -18.27 21.11
N ASN A 210 4.09 -17.64 20.03
CA ASN A 210 4.04 -16.18 19.89
C ASN A 210 2.63 -15.60 20.05
N VAL A 211 1.65 -16.37 20.47
CA VAL A 211 0.22 -15.97 20.56
C VAL A 211 0.03 -14.67 21.35
N ALA A 212 0.84 -14.43 22.39
CA ALA A 212 0.79 -13.21 23.20
C ALA A 212 1.03 -11.91 22.39
N LEU A 213 1.72 -11.97 21.25
CA LEU A 213 1.93 -10.80 20.39
C LEU A 213 0.64 -10.24 19.77
N ARG A 214 -0.44 -11.04 19.68
CA ARG A 214 -1.76 -10.57 19.24
C ARG A 214 -2.33 -9.50 20.16
N TRP A 215 -2.01 -9.57 21.46
CA TRP A 215 -2.54 -8.65 22.47
C TRP A 215 -1.98 -7.23 22.32
N VAL A 216 -0.85 -7.09 21.64
CA VAL A 216 -0.18 -5.79 21.43
C VAL A 216 -0.62 -5.11 20.12
N SER A 217 -1.23 -5.87 19.19
CA SER A 217 -1.55 -5.38 17.86
C SER A 217 -3.06 -5.12 17.67
N PRO A 218 -3.46 -3.95 17.15
CA PRO A 218 -4.85 -3.72 16.72
C PRO A 218 -5.35 -4.76 15.71
N PHE A 219 -4.48 -5.28 14.86
CA PHE A 219 -4.83 -6.37 13.91
C PHE A 219 -5.09 -7.69 14.64
N GLY A 220 -4.35 -7.96 15.72
CA GLY A 220 -4.62 -9.11 16.57
C GLY A 220 -5.94 -8.97 17.34
N TRP A 221 -6.29 -7.76 17.78
CA TRP A 221 -7.60 -7.52 18.41
C TRP A 221 -8.74 -7.72 17.41
N LEU A 222 -8.59 -7.23 16.16
CA LEU A 222 -9.55 -7.47 15.08
C LEU A 222 -9.79 -8.97 14.88
N GLU A 223 -8.71 -9.76 14.81
CA GLU A 223 -8.80 -11.21 14.63
C GLU A 223 -9.49 -11.91 15.81
N ASN A 224 -9.16 -11.48 17.03
CA ASN A 224 -9.77 -12.04 18.24
C ASN A 224 -11.26 -11.67 18.38
N VAL A 225 -11.75 -10.59 17.75
CA VAL A 225 -13.21 -10.31 17.68
C VAL A 225 -13.94 -11.48 17.02
N GLY A 226 -13.36 -12.08 15.96
CA GLY A 226 -13.91 -13.27 15.28
C GLY A 226 -15.38 -13.13 14.95
N ALA A 227 -15.75 -12.06 14.23
CA ALA A 227 -17.15 -11.64 14.05
C ALA A 227 -18.05 -12.72 13.49
N PHE A 228 -17.53 -13.57 12.60
CA PHE A 228 -18.26 -14.67 11.96
C PHE A 228 -17.94 -16.04 12.58
N HIS A 229 -17.24 -16.08 13.73
CA HIS A 229 -16.80 -17.31 14.37
C HIS A 229 -17.24 -17.40 15.84
N HIS A 230 -16.40 -16.87 16.76
CA HIS A 230 -16.62 -16.98 18.22
C HIS A 230 -17.20 -15.73 18.86
N ARG A 231 -17.29 -14.61 18.15
CA ARG A 231 -17.94 -13.36 18.60
C ARG A 231 -17.44 -12.85 19.95
N GLU A 232 -16.12 -12.73 20.11
CA GLU A 232 -15.56 -12.21 21.35
C GLU A 232 -15.61 -10.67 21.36
N VAL A 233 -16.77 -10.12 21.69
CA VAL A 233 -17.05 -8.66 21.71
C VAL A 233 -16.11 -7.88 22.62
N VAL A 234 -15.52 -8.55 23.62
CA VAL A 234 -14.58 -7.94 24.58
C VAL A 234 -13.40 -7.28 23.89
N TRP A 235 -12.95 -7.79 22.73
CA TRP A 235 -11.84 -7.24 21.98
C TRP A 235 -12.15 -5.93 21.23
N LEU A 236 -13.42 -5.55 21.13
CA LEU A 236 -13.79 -4.20 20.69
C LEU A 236 -13.37 -3.14 21.72
N VAL A 237 -13.29 -3.49 23.01
CA VAL A 237 -12.90 -2.56 24.07
C VAL A 237 -11.51 -1.97 23.82
N PRO A 238 -10.42 -2.77 23.72
CA PRO A 238 -9.11 -2.21 23.38
C PRO A 238 -9.09 -1.60 21.99
N LEU A 239 -9.79 -2.18 21.01
CA LEU A 239 -9.81 -1.71 19.63
C LEU A 239 -10.41 -0.30 19.46
N LEU A 240 -11.31 0.12 20.34
CA LEU A 240 -11.92 1.45 20.32
C LEU A 240 -11.32 2.39 21.37
N LEU A 241 -11.05 1.91 22.60
CA LEU A 241 -10.59 2.77 23.70
C LEU A 241 -9.11 3.16 23.56
N VAL A 242 -8.23 2.26 23.14
CA VAL A 242 -6.80 2.57 22.99
C VAL A 242 -6.57 3.65 21.92
N PRO A 243 -7.14 3.56 20.70
CA PRO A 243 -7.02 4.63 19.72
C PRO A 243 -7.61 5.96 20.21
N THR A 244 -8.76 5.93 20.86
CA THR A 244 -9.39 7.13 21.40
C THR A 244 -8.51 7.79 22.46
N GLY A 245 -7.98 7.02 23.41
CA GLY A 245 -7.05 7.51 24.44
C GLY A 245 -5.75 8.07 23.82
N THR A 246 -5.22 7.41 22.79
CA THR A 246 -4.03 7.87 22.04
C THR A 246 -4.32 9.19 21.32
N ALA A 247 -5.48 9.32 20.67
CA ALA A 247 -5.89 10.55 20.01
C ALA A 247 -6.09 11.70 20.99
N LEU A 248 -6.69 11.43 22.17
CA LEU A 248 -6.82 12.41 23.26
C LEU A 248 -5.45 12.83 23.82
N THR A 249 -4.49 11.90 23.88
CA THR A 249 -3.10 12.22 24.25
C THR A 249 -2.47 13.15 23.22
N ALA A 250 -2.63 12.88 21.92
CA ALA A 250 -2.16 13.76 20.85
C ALA A 250 -2.79 15.16 20.95
N TRP A 251 -4.09 15.24 21.26
CA TRP A 251 -4.81 16.50 21.48
C TRP A 251 -4.28 17.28 22.69
N ARG A 252 -3.93 16.59 23.79
CA ARG A 252 -3.30 17.22 24.97
C ARG A 252 -1.88 17.71 24.66
N LEU A 253 -1.07 16.92 23.94
CA LEU A 253 0.31 17.27 23.57
C LEU A 253 0.35 18.52 22.70
N GLN A 254 -0.66 18.77 21.87
CA GLN A 254 -0.73 19.99 21.06
C GLN A 254 -0.80 21.27 21.91
N ARG A 255 -1.35 21.23 23.13
CA ARG A 255 -1.40 22.41 24.02
C ARG A 255 -0.02 22.90 24.43
N ALA A 256 0.90 21.97 24.63
CA ALA A 256 2.24 22.25 25.11
C ALA A 256 3.25 22.48 23.97
N ARG A 257 2.79 22.68 22.73
CA ARG A 257 3.60 22.81 21.54
C ARG A 257 3.24 24.09 20.76
N ASP A 258 4.25 24.82 20.25
CA ASP A 258 4.03 25.92 19.33
C ASP A 258 3.73 25.45 17.89
N VAL A 259 3.05 26.29 17.08
CA VAL A 259 2.79 25.99 15.67
C VAL A 259 4.10 25.82 14.93
N GLY A 260 4.19 24.82 14.05
CA GLY A 260 5.40 24.50 13.31
C GLY A 260 6.48 23.79 14.14
N SER A 261 6.44 23.81 15.49
CA SER A 261 7.39 23.06 16.33
C SER A 261 7.01 21.57 16.41
N ALA A 262 7.89 20.74 16.95
CA ALA A 262 7.63 19.33 17.26
C ALA A 262 8.31 18.95 18.57
N TRP A 263 7.78 17.91 19.25
CA TRP A 263 8.43 17.39 20.46
C TRP A 263 9.82 16.80 20.16
N TRP A 264 10.01 16.25 18.99
CA TRP A 264 11.28 15.74 18.52
C TRP A 264 11.88 16.70 17.48
N THR A 265 12.36 17.87 17.96
CA THR A 265 13.18 18.74 17.13
C THR A 265 14.61 18.24 17.16
N ARG A 266 15.10 17.70 16.07
CA ARG A 266 16.55 17.60 15.89
C ARG A 266 17.07 19.04 15.90
N ALA A 267 17.83 19.42 16.94
CA ALA A 267 18.59 20.65 16.87
C ALA A 267 19.41 20.59 15.56
N ASP A 268 19.23 21.57 14.69
CA ASP A 268 19.93 21.63 13.41
C ASP A 268 21.41 21.98 13.65
N ARG A 269 22.11 21.05 14.33
CA ARG A 269 23.56 21.04 14.52
C ARG A 269 24.28 20.34 13.38
N SER A 270 23.57 20.03 12.31
CA SER A 270 24.16 19.38 11.14
C SER A 270 25.02 20.40 10.42
N ARG A 271 26.35 20.24 10.53
CA ARG A 271 27.28 20.82 9.56
C ARG A 271 26.73 20.54 8.15
N ALA A 272 26.70 21.55 7.29
CA ALA A 272 26.35 21.37 5.91
C ALA A 272 27.13 20.17 5.34
N ARG A 273 26.43 19.06 5.11
CA ARG A 273 27.04 17.88 4.51
C ARG A 273 26.96 18.06 3.01
N ASP A 274 28.04 18.50 2.39
CA ASP A 274 28.17 18.65 0.93
C ASP A 274 28.17 17.32 0.17
N LEU A 275 28.13 16.20 0.91
CA LEU A 275 28.02 14.85 0.34
C LEU A 275 26.75 14.76 -0.52
N LEU A 276 26.94 14.44 -1.80
CA LEU A 276 25.88 14.27 -2.79
C LEU A 276 25.21 15.58 -3.27
N LEU A 277 25.78 16.77 -3.08
CA LEU A 277 25.24 18.02 -3.60
C LEU A 277 25.90 18.52 -4.90
N ARG A 278 27.02 17.94 -5.29
CA ARG A 278 27.84 18.44 -6.41
C ARG A 278 27.28 18.18 -7.81
N THR A 279 26.30 17.29 -7.96
CA THR A 279 25.71 16.93 -9.26
C THR A 279 24.20 16.74 -9.14
N PRO A 280 23.40 17.08 -10.16
CA PRO A 280 21.94 16.98 -10.11
C PRO A 280 21.42 15.57 -9.76
N TRP A 281 22.07 14.53 -10.27
CA TRP A 281 21.65 13.15 -10.01
C TRP A 281 21.94 12.68 -8.56
N ARG A 282 23.05 13.15 -7.96
CA ARG A 282 23.35 12.89 -6.54
C ARG A 282 22.38 13.61 -5.62
N PHE A 283 21.99 14.83 -5.98
CA PHE A 283 20.96 15.58 -5.28
C PHE A 283 19.61 14.85 -5.36
N ALA A 284 19.22 14.41 -6.57
CA ALA A 284 17.99 13.64 -6.79
C ALA A 284 17.94 12.36 -5.95
N TRP A 285 19.07 11.66 -5.79
CA TRP A 285 19.19 10.49 -4.94
C TRP A 285 18.99 10.82 -3.46
N ARG A 286 19.66 11.85 -2.98
CA ARG A 286 19.57 12.29 -1.57
C ARG A 286 18.16 12.74 -1.20
N GLU A 287 17.49 13.45 -2.08
CA GLU A 287 16.13 13.94 -1.85
C GLU A 287 15.14 12.77 -1.73
N ARG A 288 15.32 11.73 -2.53
CA ARG A 288 14.43 10.55 -2.58
C ARG A 288 14.86 9.41 -1.68
N TRP A 289 15.96 9.57 -0.93
CA TRP A 289 16.52 8.51 -0.08
C TRP A 289 15.49 7.86 0.84
N GLY A 290 14.65 8.65 1.50
CA GLY A 290 13.61 8.11 2.41
C GLY A 290 12.56 7.26 1.69
N MET A 291 12.18 7.64 0.47
CA MET A 291 11.25 6.87 -0.34
C MET A 291 11.90 5.58 -0.87
N LEU A 292 13.15 5.68 -1.34
CA LEU A 292 13.92 4.51 -1.78
C LEU A 292 14.13 3.51 -0.65
N PHE A 293 14.48 3.99 0.54
CA PHE A 293 14.63 3.15 1.72
C PHE A 293 13.33 2.44 2.09
N ALA A 294 12.20 3.16 2.09
CA ALA A 294 10.89 2.57 2.39
C ALA A 294 10.51 1.46 1.39
N TRP A 295 10.73 1.69 0.09
CA TRP A 295 10.50 0.67 -0.94
C TRP A 295 11.44 -0.53 -0.81
N THR A 296 12.72 -0.28 -0.51
CA THR A 296 13.72 -1.35 -0.30
C THR A 296 13.31 -2.24 0.87
N VAL A 297 12.95 -1.64 2.00
CA VAL A 297 12.52 -2.39 3.18
C VAL A 297 11.20 -3.12 2.91
N GLY A 298 10.21 -2.44 2.32
CA GLY A 298 8.91 -3.05 2.03
C GLY A 298 9.00 -4.25 1.10
N LEU A 299 9.67 -4.09 -0.05
CA LEU A 299 9.87 -5.18 -1.00
C LEU A 299 10.83 -6.25 -0.47
N GLY A 300 11.83 -5.87 0.32
CA GLY A 300 12.73 -6.82 0.96
C GLY A 300 12.00 -7.72 1.97
N VAL A 301 11.19 -7.14 2.85
CA VAL A 301 10.36 -7.92 3.80
C VAL A 301 9.39 -8.83 3.05
N LEU A 302 8.70 -8.30 2.04
CA LEU A 302 7.78 -9.09 1.22
C LEU A 302 8.52 -10.24 0.51
N GLY A 303 9.74 -9.97 0.00
CA GLY A 303 10.60 -10.99 -0.61
C GLY A 303 10.94 -12.12 0.37
N VAL A 304 11.40 -11.78 1.59
CA VAL A 304 11.68 -12.79 2.62
C VAL A 304 10.44 -13.63 2.94
N VAL A 305 9.28 -12.99 3.09
CA VAL A 305 8.02 -13.71 3.36
C VAL A 305 7.65 -14.65 2.23
N VAL A 306 7.70 -14.20 0.98
CA VAL A 306 7.44 -15.04 -0.20
C VAL A 306 8.40 -16.22 -0.27
N GLY A 307 9.71 -15.96 -0.09
CA GLY A 307 10.72 -17.02 -0.05
C GLY A 307 10.45 -18.05 1.04
N TYR A 308 10.13 -17.58 2.25
CA TYR A 308 9.80 -18.45 3.39
C TYR A 308 8.56 -19.31 3.12
N LEU A 309 7.52 -18.75 2.53
CA LEU A 309 6.28 -19.46 2.19
C LEU A 309 6.45 -20.51 1.10
N THR A 310 7.53 -20.45 0.31
CA THR A 310 7.76 -21.38 -0.81
C THR A 310 7.75 -22.84 -0.35
N ASN A 311 8.42 -23.15 0.76
CA ASN A 311 8.45 -24.53 1.29
C ASN A 311 7.06 -25.01 1.72
N ALA A 312 6.35 -24.18 2.48
CA ALA A 312 5.01 -24.52 2.97
C ALA A 312 4.04 -24.82 1.81
N LEU A 313 4.09 -24.02 0.74
CA LEU A 313 3.28 -24.23 -0.46
C LEU A 313 3.65 -25.53 -1.19
N VAL A 314 4.94 -25.79 -1.38
CA VAL A 314 5.42 -27.01 -2.05
C VAL A 314 5.01 -28.26 -1.26
N GLN A 315 5.13 -28.24 0.06
CA GLN A 315 4.69 -29.33 0.92
C GLN A 315 3.17 -29.55 0.83
N LEU A 316 2.39 -28.45 0.85
CA LEU A 316 0.95 -28.52 0.69
C LEU A 316 0.54 -29.16 -0.65
N CYS A 317 1.19 -28.75 -1.75
CA CYS A 317 0.95 -29.34 -3.07
C CYS A 317 1.34 -30.84 -3.14
N ARG A 318 2.31 -31.27 -2.35
CA ARG A 318 2.72 -32.70 -2.28
C ARG A 318 1.73 -33.55 -1.48
N THR A 319 1.15 -33.00 -0.42
CA THR A 319 0.28 -33.73 0.51
C THR A 319 -1.19 -33.71 0.10
N ASP A 320 -1.64 -32.69 -0.66
CA ASP A 320 -3.04 -32.53 -1.04
C ASP A 320 -3.22 -32.41 -2.58
N PRO A 321 -3.57 -33.53 -3.27
CA PRO A 321 -3.89 -33.51 -4.68
C PRO A 321 -5.13 -32.66 -5.03
N GLY A 322 -6.04 -32.45 -4.08
CA GLY A 322 -7.22 -31.59 -4.24
C GLY A 322 -6.83 -30.14 -4.40
N TYR A 323 -5.86 -29.68 -3.62
CA TYR A 323 -5.30 -28.34 -3.72
C TYR A 323 -4.61 -28.11 -5.07
N VAL A 324 -3.86 -29.08 -5.58
CA VAL A 324 -3.24 -29.02 -6.91
C VAL A 324 -4.30 -28.87 -8.02
N LYS A 325 -5.41 -29.62 -7.93
CA LYS A 325 -6.54 -29.48 -8.88
C LYS A 325 -7.16 -28.11 -8.82
N LEU A 326 -7.30 -27.53 -7.62
CA LEU A 326 -7.84 -26.19 -7.41
C LEU A 326 -6.94 -25.11 -8.03
N LEU A 327 -5.63 -25.15 -7.78
CA LEU A 327 -4.66 -24.23 -8.37
C LEU A 327 -4.70 -24.28 -9.91
N LYS A 328 -4.73 -25.49 -10.49
CA LYS A 328 -4.83 -25.66 -11.94
C LYS A 328 -6.13 -25.10 -12.50
N ARG A 329 -7.26 -25.30 -11.80
CA ARG A 329 -8.58 -24.78 -12.21
C ARG A 329 -8.62 -23.25 -12.19
N TRP A 330 -7.89 -22.61 -11.29
CA TRP A 330 -7.81 -21.15 -11.17
C TRP A 330 -6.74 -20.51 -12.07
N GLY A 331 -6.04 -21.30 -12.89
CA GLY A 331 -4.99 -20.80 -13.77
C GLY A 331 -3.62 -20.69 -13.12
N PHE A 332 -3.48 -21.00 -11.82
CA PHE A 332 -2.23 -20.92 -11.06
C PHE A 332 -1.49 -22.28 -11.01
N GLY A 333 -1.60 -23.07 -12.05
CA GLY A 333 -0.95 -24.39 -12.12
C GLY A 333 0.58 -24.35 -12.02
N SER A 334 1.21 -23.23 -12.39
CA SER A 334 2.63 -22.92 -12.18
C SER A 334 3.05 -22.98 -10.72
N MET A 335 2.19 -22.50 -9.79
CA MET A 335 2.46 -22.46 -8.35
C MET A 335 2.64 -23.82 -7.68
N VAL A 336 2.32 -24.91 -8.35
CA VAL A 336 2.53 -26.28 -7.80
C VAL A 336 4.01 -26.57 -7.55
N THR A 337 4.91 -25.86 -8.23
CA THR A 337 6.36 -25.97 -8.01
C THR A 337 6.89 -24.72 -7.31
N GLY A 338 7.96 -24.87 -6.51
CA GLY A 338 8.58 -23.72 -5.85
C GLY A 338 9.11 -22.67 -6.84
N ARG A 339 9.62 -23.09 -8.01
CA ARG A 339 10.03 -22.14 -9.06
C ARG A 339 8.84 -21.40 -9.65
N GLY A 340 7.72 -22.06 -9.85
CA GLY A 340 6.51 -21.44 -10.37
C GLY A 340 5.90 -20.48 -9.37
N PHE A 341 5.89 -20.81 -8.07
CA PHE A 341 5.45 -19.89 -7.02
C PHE A 341 6.28 -18.60 -7.00
N ILE A 342 7.62 -18.71 -7.09
CA ILE A 342 8.49 -17.53 -7.16
C ILE A 342 8.25 -16.75 -8.45
N ALA A 343 8.00 -17.42 -9.58
CA ALA A 343 7.71 -16.74 -10.85
C ALA A 343 6.44 -15.87 -10.74
N GLU A 344 5.35 -16.41 -10.17
CA GLU A 344 4.11 -15.66 -9.90
C GLU A 344 4.34 -14.51 -8.92
N ALA A 345 5.12 -14.73 -7.87
CA ALA A 345 5.46 -13.67 -6.93
C ALA A 345 6.29 -12.55 -7.59
N CYS A 346 7.16 -12.88 -8.55
CA CYS A 346 7.92 -11.89 -9.32
C CYS A 346 7.02 -11.01 -10.19
N VAL A 347 5.89 -11.52 -10.69
CA VAL A 347 4.87 -10.69 -11.36
C VAL A 347 4.26 -9.69 -10.37
N LEU A 348 3.93 -10.12 -9.16
CA LEU A 348 3.44 -9.21 -8.11
C LEU A 348 4.49 -8.14 -7.74
N PHE A 349 5.76 -8.53 -7.65
CA PHE A 349 6.86 -7.59 -7.43
C PHE A 349 7.03 -6.62 -8.60
N ALA A 350 6.82 -7.07 -9.86
CA ALA A 350 6.83 -6.18 -11.02
C ALA A 350 5.77 -5.09 -10.93
N VAL A 351 4.57 -5.43 -10.45
CA VAL A 351 3.49 -4.45 -10.18
C VAL A 351 3.93 -3.45 -9.11
N ALA A 352 4.47 -3.93 -7.99
CA ALA A 352 4.93 -3.06 -6.90
C ALA A 352 6.09 -2.14 -7.35
N LEU A 353 7.05 -2.66 -8.13
CA LEU A 353 8.11 -1.87 -8.76
C LEU A 353 7.54 -0.84 -9.72
N SER A 354 6.47 -1.15 -10.45
CA SER A 354 5.80 -0.22 -11.36
C SER A 354 5.20 0.97 -10.60
N PHE A 355 4.55 0.73 -9.47
CA PHE A 355 4.08 1.81 -8.59
C PHE A 355 5.24 2.64 -8.01
N MET A 356 6.35 2.01 -7.67
CA MET A 356 7.55 2.71 -7.21
C MET A 356 8.13 3.62 -8.30
N VAL A 357 8.29 3.13 -9.52
CA VAL A 357 8.77 3.91 -10.68
C VAL A 357 7.86 5.11 -10.93
N ALA A 358 6.53 4.88 -10.92
CA ALA A 358 5.55 5.95 -11.05
C ALA A 358 5.70 7.02 -9.95
N ALA A 359 5.82 6.61 -8.69
CA ALA A 359 5.97 7.52 -7.55
C ALA A 359 7.27 8.34 -7.64
N LEU A 360 8.38 7.71 -8.04
CA LEU A 360 9.67 8.35 -8.22
C LEU A 360 9.62 9.41 -9.33
N LEU A 361 9.06 9.08 -10.49
CA LEU A 361 8.98 10.01 -11.62
C LEU A 361 8.00 11.15 -11.37
N VAL A 362 6.85 10.85 -10.77
CA VAL A 362 5.89 11.90 -10.40
C VAL A 362 6.48 12.87 -9.40
N SER A 363 7.34 12.41 -8.47
CA SER A 363 8.04 13.32 -7.55
C SER A 363 8.91 14.32 -8.29
N VAL A 364 9.57 13.90 -9.40
CA VAL A 364 10.37 14.81 -10.26
C VAL A 364 9.48 15.86 -10.93
N GLY A 365 8.30 15.45 -11.42
CA GLY A 365 7.32 16.35 -12.02
C GLY A 365 6.73 17.34 -11.02
N THR A 366 6.46 16.91 -9.80
CA THR A 366 5.88 17.73 -8.73
C THR A 366 6.84 18.83 -8.28
N ASP A 367 8.15 18.58 -8.29
CA ASP A 367 9.15 19.61 -7.96
C ASP A 367 9.05 20.84 -8.89
N SER A 368 8.65 20.63 -10.14
CA SER A 368 8.41 21.70 -11.12
C SER A 368 7.23 22.61 -10.73
N TYR A 369 6.19 22.02 -10.12
CA TYR A 369 4.97 22.74 -9.73
C TYR A 369 5.10 23.48 -8.40
N GLN A 370 5.96 22.99 -7.51
CA GLN A 370 6.13 23.55 -6.18
C GLN A 370 7.19 24.65 -6.12
N GLY A 371 7.66 25.15 -7.28
CA GLY A 371 8.69 26.19 -7.35
C GLY A 371 10.08 25.73 -6.88
N ARG A 372 10.26 24.42 -6.61
CA ARG A 372 11.55 23.89 -6.15
C ARG A 372 12.61 23.87 -7.26
N LEU A 373 12.19 24.01 -8.52
CA LEU A 373 13.09 24.10 -9.67
C LEU A 373 13.69 25.51 -9.87
N ASP A 374 13.10 26.55 -9.29
CA ASP A 374 13.53 27.92 -9.52
C ASP A 374 14.99 28.12 -9.11
N LEU A 375 15.40 27.58 -7.97
CA LEU A 375 16.79 27.63 -7.50
C LEU A 375 17.77 26.86 -8.42
N PRO A 376 17.58 25.56 -8.73
CA PRO A 376 18.42 24.82 -9.67
C PRO A 376 18.51 25.45 -11.06
N LEU A 377 17.41 26.03 -11.58
CA LEU A 377 17.38 26.71 -12.87
C LEU A 377 18.19 28.03 -12.83
N ALA A 378 18.10 28.81 -11.74
CA ALA A 378 18.88 30.00 -11.54
C ALA A 378 20.40 29.73 -11.50
N TYR A 379 20.80 28.51 -11.06
CA TYR A 379 22.19 28.04 -11.07
C TYR A 379 22.60 27.30 -12.37
N GLY A 380 21.87 27.48 -13.47
CA GLY A 380 22.23 26.98 -14.79
C GLY A 380 21.93 25.52 -15.08
N THR A 381 21.12 24.85 -14.22
CA THR A 381 20.63 23.52 -14.53
C THR A 381 19.45 23.61 -15.49
N SER A 382 19.51 22.97 -16.67
CA SER A 382 18.37 22.94 -17.57
C SER A 382 17.31 21.96 -17.09
N ARG A 383 16.03 22.21 -17.44
CA ARG A 383 14.90 21.30 -17.14
C ARG A 383 15.13 19.88 -17.67
N ALA A 384 15.73 19.80 -18.85
CA ALA A 384 16.13 18.54 -19.47
C ALA A 384 17.11 17.76 -18.60
N LYS A 385 18.14 18.41 -18.07
CA LYS A 385 19.12 17.79 -17.15
C LYS A 385 18.46 17.35 -15.85
N TRP A 386 17.50 18.13 -15.32
CA TRP A 386 16.76 17.76 -14.12
C TRP A 386 15.92 16.50 -14.33
N LEU A 387 15.09 16.46 -15.38
CA LEU A 387 14.27 15.29 -15.72
C LEU A 387 15.15 14.07 -16.00
N ALA A 388 16.22 14.22 -16.79
CA ALA A 388 17.17 13.15 -17.07
C ALA A 388 17.81 12.61 -15.79
N SER A 389 18.18 13.47 -14.83
CA SER A 389 18.71 13.05 -13.53
C SER A 389 17.70 12.21 -12.72
N GLY A 390 16.42 12.59 -12.77
CA GLY A 390 15.32 11.83 -12.16
C GLY A 390 15.12 10.47 -12.81
N VAL A 391 15.15 10.40 -14.13
CA VAL A 391 15.06 9.13 -14.90
C VAL A 391 16.23 8.21 -14.56
N VAL A 392 17.47 8.70 -14.61
CA VAL A 392 18.66 7.89 -14.26
C VAL A 392 18.57 7.38 -12.83
N THR A 393 18.19 8.25 -11.87
CA THR A 393 18.00 7.83 -10.47
C THR A 393 16.94 6.74 -10.36
N THR A 394 15.83 6.86 -11.09
CA THR A 394 14.74 5.87 -11.08
C THR A 394 15.20 4.54 -11.66
N VAL A 395 15.90 4.53 -12.78
CA VAL A 395 16.42 3.29 -13.42
C VAL A 395 17.38 2.57 -12.48
N VAL A 396 18.39 3.29 -11.96
CA VAL A 396 19.40 2.70 -11.06
C VAL A 396 18.75 2.19 -9.77
N ALA A 397 17.87 2.99 -9.17
CA ALA A 397 17.17 2.60 -7.95
C ALA A 397 16.29 1.35 -8.18
N THR A 398 15.56 1.29 -9.28
CA THR A 398 14.70 0.14 -9.59
C THR A 398 15.53 -1.13 -9.78
N ALA A 399 16.64 -1.06 -10.50
CA ALA A 399 17.54 -2.20 -10.69
C ALA A 399 18.13 -2.69 -9.36
N VAL A 400 18.61 -1.77 -8.51
CA VAL A 400 19.17 -2.11 -7.19
C VAL A 400 18.10 -2.72 -6.29
N ILE A 401 16.91 -2.13 -6.22
CA ILE A 401 15.82 -2.62 -5.38
C ILE A 401 15.30 -3.98 -5.87
N ALA A 402 15.22 -4.19 -7.17
CA ALA A 402 14.87 -5.49 -7.76
C ALA A 402 15.89 -6.57 -7.37
N MET A 403 17.19 -6.26 -7.46
CA MET A 403 18.25 -7.16 -7.03
C MET A 403 18.17 -7.48 -5.53
N LEU A 404 17.97 -6.46 -4.68
CA LEU A 404 17.83 -6.65 -3.23
C LEU A 404 16.57 -7.46 -2.89
N CYS A 405 15.47 -7.29 -3.62
CA CYS A 405 14.26 -8.08 -3.48
C CYS A 405 14.51 -9.56 -3.86
N ALA A 406 15.25 -9.83 -4.94
CA ALA A 406 15.65 -11.19 -5.32
C ALA A 406 16.50 -11.86 -4.24
N LEU A 407 17.48 -11.13 -3.70
CA LEU A 407 18.31 -11.60 -2.59
C LEU A 407 17.48 -11.88 -1.33
N ALA A 408 16.56 -10.99 -0.98
CA ALA A 408 15.65 -11.16 0.15
C ALA A 408 14.73 -12.38 -0.02
N THR A 409 14.20 -12.59 -1.23
CA THR A 409 13.40 -13.78 -1.57
C THR A 409 14.24 -15.05 -1.41
N TRP A 410 15.47 -15.06 -1.92
CA TRP A 410 16.39 -16.18 -1.76
C TRP A 410 16.73 -16.46 -0.29
N LEU A 411 16.98 -15.43 0.52
CA LEU A 411 17.17 -15.58 1.97
C LEU A 411 15.97 -16.23 2.64
N GLY A 412 14.74 -15.83 2.27
CA GLY A 412 13.53 -16.47 2.75
C GLY A 412 13.46 -17.96 2.38
N VAL A 413 13.85 -18.29 1.14
CA VAL A 413 13.94 -19.69 0.67
C VAL A 413 14.96 -20.49 1.47
N LEU A 414 16.13 -19.94 1.75
CA LEU A 414 17.16 -20.58 2.57
C LEU A 414 16.65 -20.86 3.98
N VAL A 415 16.03 -19.87 4.63
CA VAL A 415 15.47 -20.02 5.99
C VAL A 415 14.35 -21.06 6.02
N SER A 416 13.59 -21.23 4.94
CA SER A 416 12.53 -22.25 4.84
C SER A 416 13.06 -23.68 4.66
N GLY A 417 14.37 -23.86 4.43
CA GLY A 417 14.97 -25.18 4.17
C GLY A 417 14.71 -25.74 2.75
N THR A 418 14.27 -24.89 1.83
CA THR A 418 14.04 -25.31 0.43
C THR A 418 15.37 -25.27 -0.35
N ALA A 419 15.75 -26.37 -1.00
CA ALA A 419 16.93 -26.43 -1.86
C ALA A 419 16.67 -25.71 -3.19
N MET A 420 16.73 -24.37 -3.22
CA MET A 420 16.59 -23.56 -4.42
C MET A 420 17.69 -22.50 -4.49
N GLY A 421 18.36 -22.42 -5.65
CA GLY A 421 19.42 -21.46 -5.88
C GLY A 421 18.89 -20.03 -6.09
N LEU A 422 19.77 -19.05 -5.91
CA LEU A 422 19.51 -17.61 -6.14
C LEU A 422 19.10 -17.29 -7.58
N ARG A 423 19.45 -18.16 -8.54
CA ARG A 423 19.19 -17.95 -9.97
C ARG A 423 17.71 -17.72 -10.27
N ALA A 424 16.81 -18.49 -9.66
CA ALA A 424 15.36 -18.38 -9.93
C ALA A 424 14.76 -17.02 -9.54
N PRO A 425 14.96 -16.49 -8.32
CA PRO A 425 14.52 -15.13 -7.98
C PRO A 425 15.18 -14.04 -8.84
N LEU A 426 16.47 -14.19 -9.19
CA LEU A 426 17.17 -13.21 -10.03
C LEU A 426 16.60 -13.16 -11.44
N GLU A 427 16.38 -14.31 -12.08
CA GLU A 427 15.77 -14.38 -13.43
C GLU A 427 14.37 -13.78 -13.43
N GLY A 428 13.55 -14.09 -12.43
CA GLY A 428 12.20 -13.52 -12.28
C GLY A 428 12.22 -12.01 -12.11
N MET A 429 13.11 -11.48 -11.27
CA MET A 429 13.23 -10.03 -11.06
C MET A 429 13.86 -9.32 -12.26
N ALA A 430 14.80 -9.94 -12.97
CA ALA A 430 15.33 -9.42 -14.23
C ALA A 430 14.23 -9.31 -15.29
N ASN A 431 13.34 -10.31 -15.38
CA ASN A 431 12.17 -10.26 -16.24
C ASN A 431 11.21 -9.12 -15.85
N ALA A 432 10.99 -8.87 -14.56
CA ALA A 432 10.19 -7.74 -14.09
C ALA A 432 10.75 -6.37 -14.55
N LEU A 433 12.07 -6.24 -14.65
CA LEU A 433 12.73 -5.01 -15.13
C LEU A 433 12.46 -4.71 -16.61
N THR A 434 12.00 -5.68 -17.39
CA THR A 434 11.69 -5.47 -18.82
C THR A 434 10.54 -4.49 -19.05
N LEU A 435 9.67 -4.29 -18.06
CA LEU A 435 8.57 -3.32 -18.12
C LEU A 435 9.02 -1.88 -17.83
N VAL A 436 10.19 -1.68 -17.23
CA VAL A 436 10.65 -0.37 -16.74
C VAL A 436 10.78 0.67 -17.86
N PRO A 437 11.36 0.37 -19.05
CA PRO A 437 11.46 1.36 -20.11
C PRO A 437 10.09 1.88 -20.60
N TRP A 438 9.12 0.97 -20.77
CA TRP A 438 7.75 1.32 -21.12
C TRP A 438 7.13 2.25 -20.07
N LEU A 439 7.24 1.88 -18.82
CA LEU A 439 6.63 2.62 -17.72
C LEU A 439 7.26 4.02 -17.55
N ILE A 440 8.56 4.14 -17.69
CA ILE A 440 9.26 5.43 -17.65
C ILE A 440 8.73 6.34 -18.76
N GLY A 441 8.67 5.85 -19.99
CA GLY A 441 8.22 6.64 -21.11
C GLY A 441 6.78 7.13 -20.97
N VAL A 442 5.86 6.21 -20.63
CA VAL A 442 4.45 6.54 -20.42
C VAL A 442 4.28 7.48 -19.23
N SER A 443 5.03 7.28 -18.14
CA SER A 443 4.98 8.17 -16.98
C SER A 443 5.43 9.58 -17.31
N ILE A 444 6.51 9.76 -18.09
CA ILE A 444 7.00 11.08 -18.53
C ILE A 444 5.93 11.77 -19.38
N LEU A 445 5.29 11.05 -20.30
CA LEU A 445 4.22 11.59 -21.14
C LEU A 445 3.03 12.03 -20.29
N LEU A 446 2.57 11.20 -19.36
CA LEU A 446 1.44 11.52 -18.49
C LEU A 446 1.74 12.67 -17.52
N ILE A 447 2.97 12.78 -17.01
CA ILE A 447 3.41 13.91 -16.20
C ILE A 447 3.38 15.20 -17.03
N ALA A 448 3.79 15.13 -18.30
CA ALA A 448 3.75 16.28 -19.19
C ALA A 448 2.31 16.70 -19.56
N LEU A 449 1.38 15.76 -19.72
CA LEU A 449 -0.01 16.03 -20.11
C LEU A 449 -0.91 16.37 -18.92
N THR A 450 -0.77 15.67 -17.80
CA THR A 450 -1.68 15.75 -16.65
C THR A 450 -0.95 15.95 -15.33
N PRO A 451 -0.18 17.00 -15.17
CA PRO A 451 0.79 17.15 -14.06
C PRO A 451 0.15 17.13 -12.67
N ARG A 452 -1.06 17.68 -12.50
CA ARG A 452 -1.77 17.69 -11.20
C ARG A 452 -2.28 16.32 -10.78
N PHE A 453 -2.63 15.48 -11.76
CA PHE A 453 -3.27 14.18 -11.56
C PHE A 453 -2.41 13.01 -12.03
N SER A 454 -1.17 13.26 -12.45
CA SER A 454 -0.30 12.26 -13.07
C SER A 454 -0.18 10.98 -12.24
N PHE A 455 0.04 11.07 -10.92
CA PHE A 455 0.10 9.89 -10.07
C PHE A 455 -1.20 9.10 -10.05
N LEU A 456 -2.34 9.78 -9.95
CA LEU A 456 -3.64 9.14 -9.94
C LEU A 456 -3.91 8.41 -11.27
N VAL A 457 -3.63 9.06 -12.40
CA VAL A 457 -3.83 8.50 -13.74
C VAL A 457 -2.93 7.28 -13.95
N ILE A 458 -1.64 7.37 -13.60
CA ILE A 458 -0.70 6.25 -13.73
C ILE A 458 -1.10 5.10 -12.80
N ALA A 459 -1.45 5.40 -11.55
CA ALA A 459 -1.86 4.39 -10.58
C ALA A 459 -3.15 3.67 -11.01
N MET A 460 -4.15 4.40 -11.52
CA MET A 460 -5.36 3.81 -12.08
C MET A 460 -5.06 2.92 -13.29
N MET A 461 -4.22 3.40 -14.20
CA MET A 461 -3.79 2.65 -15.38
C MET A 461 -3.09 1.33 -14.99
N LEU A 462 -2.13 1.39 -14.06
CA LEU A 462 -1.43 0.19 -13.57
C LEU A 462 -2.39 -0.78 -12.88
N THR A 463 -3.33 -0.27 -12.09
CA THR A 463 -4.34 -1.09 -11.40
C THR A 463 -5.24 -1.80 -12.42
N VAL A 464 -5.74 -1.07 -13.42
CA VAL A 464 -6.59 -1.64 -14.48
C VAL A 464 -5.84 -2.72 -15.24
N PHE A 465 -4.60 -2.46 -15.66
CA PHE A 465 -3.79 -3.43 -16.39
C PHE A 465 -3.45 -4.68 -15.55
N TYR A 466 -3.24 -4.51 -14.24
CA TYR A 466 -3.03 -5.67 -13.37
C TYR A 466 -4.31 -6.49 -13.18
N ILE A 467 -5.45 -5.82 -13.00
CA ILE A 467 -6.75 -6.49 -12.92
C ILE A 467 -7.03 -7.25 -14.23
N ASP A 468 -6.76 -6.64 -15.37
CA ASP A 468 -6.90 -7.27 -16.68
C ASP A 468 -6.02 -8.52 -16.79
N ALA A 469 -4.74 -8.43 -16.46
CA ALA A 469 -3.80 -9.55 -16.53
C ALA A 469 -4.19 -10.73 -15.61
N VAL A 470 -4.81 -10.46 -14.44
CA VAL A 470 -5.18 -11.50 -13.47
C VAL A 470 -6.58 -12.04 -13.71
N LEU A 471 -7.57 -11.16 -13.87
CA LEU A 471 -8.97 -11.57 -14.00
C LEU A 471 -9.37 -11.89 -15.44
N GLY A 472 -8.73 -11.26 -16.42
CA GLY A 472 -9.09 -11.42 -17.83
C GLY A 472 -9.04 -12.88 -18.29
N PRO A 473 -7.94 -13.64 -18.07
CA PRO A 473 -7.87 -15.05 -18.41
C PRO A 473 -8.91 -15.91 -17.66
N ILE A 474 -9.17 -15.61 -16.39
CA ILE A 474 -10.16 -16.32 -15.56
C ILE A 474 -11.58 -16.09 -16.09
N MET A 475 -11.88 -14.86 -16.49
CA MET A 475 -13.18 -14.44 -17.02
C MET A 475 -13.32 -14.65 -18.53
N ARG A 476 -12.28 -15.17 -19.18
CA ARG A 476 -12.22 -15.41 -20.64
C ARG A 476 -12.49 -14.13 -21.44
N TRP A 477 -11.86 -13.03 -21.05
CA TRP A 477 -11.96 -11.79 -21.81
C TRP A 477 -11.37 -11.97 -23.21
N PRO A 478 -11.82 -11.16 -24.21
CA PRO A 478 -11.28 -11.23 -25.57
C PRO A 478 -9.76 -10.96 -25.58
N GLU A 479 -9.02 -11.67 -26.43
CA GLU A 479 -7.55 -11.57 -26.50
C GLU A 479 -7.05 -10.15 -26.74
N TRP A 480 -7.76 -9.38 -27.59
CA TRP A 480 -7.38 -7.99 -27.85
C TRP A 480 -7.39 -7.11 -26.60
N LEU A 481 -8.23 -7.41 -25.59
CA LEU A 481 -8.28 -6.68 -24.33
C LEU A 481 -7.12 -7.07 -23.43
N LEU A 482 -6.79 -8.37 -23.36
CA LEU A 482 -5.65 -8.90 -22.60
C LEU A 482 -4.32 -8.36 -23.15
N ASP A 483 -4.21 -8.22 -24.46
CA ASP A 483 -3.02 -7.72 -25.15
C ASP A 483 -2.71 -6.25 -24.84
N VAL A 484 -3.67 -5.48 -24.34
CA VAL A 484 -3.45 -4.09 -23.92
C VAL A 484 -2.62 -4.02 -22.63
N SER A 485 -2.69 -5.06 -21.78
CA SER A 485 -1.98 -5.07 -20.50
C SER A 485 -0.51 -5.44 -20.66
N PRO A 486 0.43 -4.57 -20.26
CA PRO A 486 1.86 -4.92 -20.23
C PRO A 486 2.17 -6.10 -19.30
N PHE A 487 1.39 -6.26 -18.24
CA PHE A 487 1.57 -7.36 -17.27
C PHE A 487 1.17 -8.72 -17.86
N PHE A 488 0.23 -8.76 -18.79
CA PHE A 488 -0.17 -9.98 -19.48
C PHE A 488 0.97 -10.56 -20.34
N HIS A 489 1.82 -9.69 -20.88
CA HIS A 489 2.99 -10.07 -21.67
C HIS A 489 4.19 -10.49 -20.83
N LEU A 490 4.11 -10.36 -19.51
CA LEU A 490 5.18 -10.75 -18.60
C LEU A 490 5.12 -12.25 -18.34
N HIS A 491 5.94 -13.03 -19.04
CA HIS A 491 6.00 -14.46 -18.86
C HIS A 491 6.48 -14.86 -17.46
N LEU A 492 6.09 -16.05 -17.01
CA LEU A 492 6.43 -16.60 -15.69
C LEU A 492 7.87 -17.16 -15.67
N VAL A 493 8.85 -16.28 -15.69
CA VAL A 493 10.27 -16.63 -15.59
C VAL A 493 10.60 -16.96 -14.13
N PRO A 494 11.29 -18.07 -13.81
CA PRO A 494 12.10 -18.94 -14.69
C PRO A 494 11.39 -20.20 -15.22
N VAL A 495 10.08 -20.33 -15.16
CA VAL A 495 9.35 -21.52 -15.64
C VAL A 495 9.27 -21.52 -17.17
N VAL A 496 9.05 -20.34 -17.73
CA VAL A 496 8.97 -20.10 -19.17
C VAL A 496 10.00 -19.04 -19.55
N SER A 497 10.52 -19.09 -20.77
CA SER A 497 11.45 -18.07 -21.29
C SER A 497 10.79 -16.70 -21.41
N SER A 498 11.58 -15.63 -21.24
CA SER A 498 11.10 -14.25 -21.40
C SER A 498 10.54 -13.99 -22.80
N ASN A 499 9.47 -13.20 -22.88
CA ASN A 499 8.88 -12.77 -24.15
C ASN A 499 9.64 -11.57 -24.72
N TRP A 500 10.72 -11.83 -25.43
CA TRP A 500 11.58 -10.78 -26.00
C TRP A 500 10.86 -9.94 -27.07
N GLY A 501 9.92 -10.52 -27.81
CA GLY A 501 9.12 -9.78 -28.79
C GLY A 501 8.27 -8.70 -28.13
N ALA A 502 7.51 -9.07 -27.10
CA ALA A 502 6.71 -8.12 -26.33
C ALA A 502 7.59 -7.09 -25.58
N THR A 503 8.73 -7.54 -25.03
CA THR A 503 9.70 -6.65 -24.35
C THR A 503 10.20 -5.56 -25.29
N LEU A 504 10.58 -5.92 -26.53
CA LEU A 504 11.03 -4.95 -27.53
C LEU A 504 9.91 -3.99 -27.94
N SER A 505 8.70 -4.49 -28.18
CA SER A 505 7.54 -3.66 -28.54
C SER A 505 7.21 -2.67 -27.44
N LEU A 506 7.13 -3.11 -26.20
CA LEU A 506 6.87 -2.25 -25.05
C LEU A 506 7.99 -1.21 -24.84
N THR A 507 9.24 -1.63 -25.02
CA THR A 507 10.39 -0.70 -24.93
C THR A 507 10.31 0.38 -25.99
N LEU A 508 9.99 0.03 -27.24
CA LEU A 508 9.82 1.01 -28.34
C LEU A 508 8.67 1.99 -28.04
N ILE A 509 7.52 1.49 -27.59
CA ILE A 509 6.40 2.33 -27.17
C ILE A 509 6.84 3.29 -26.05
N GLY A 510 7.59 2.78 -25.07
CA GLY A 510 8.15 3.58 -23.99
C GLY A 510 9.09 4.69 -24.48
N ILE A 511 9.99 4.37 -25.39
CA ILE A 511 10.93 5.35 -25.97
C ILE A 511 10.16 6.44 -26.71
N VAL A 512 9.19 6.09 -27.55
CA VAL A 512 8.38 7.05 -28.30
C VAL A 512 7.56 7.93 -27.34
N ALA A 513 6.86 7.34 -26.38
CA ALA A 513 6.09 8.07 -25.37
C ALA A 513 7.00 9.01 -24.53
N GLY A 514 8.18 8.51 -24.14
CA GLY A 514 9.16 9.28 -23.39
C GLY A 514 9.70 10.46 -24.19
N ALA A 515 10.02 10.28 -25.47
CA ALA A 515 10.48 11.36 -26.35
C ALA A 515 9.43 12.45 -26.56
N LEU A 516 8.17 12.06 -26.78
CA LEU A 516 7.03 12.97 -26.89
C LEU A 516 6.81 13.74 -25.57
N GLY A 517 6.78 13.03 -24.45
CA GLY A 517 6.60 13.63 -23.13
C GLY A 517 7.75 14.59 -22.77
N PHE A 518 8.98 14.21 -23.07
CA PHE A 518 10.16 15.08 -22.88
C PHE A 518 10.08 16.35 -23.71
N GLY A 519 9.66 16.27 -24.98
CA GLY A 519 9.46 17.41 -25.86
C GLY A 519 8.40 18.38 -25.33
N VAL A 520 7.28 17.85 -24.83
CA VAL A 520 6.21 18.65 -24.21
C VAL A 520 6.70 19.30 -22.90
N PHE A 521 7.38 18.54 -22.05
CA PHE A 521 7.90 19.03 -20.76
C PHE A 521 8.94 20.14 -20.95
N ALA A 522 9.83 20.02 -21.95
CA ALA A 522 10.87 21.00 -22.23
C ALA A 522 10.33 22.35 -22.74
N ARG A 523 9.18 22.33 -23.42
CA ARG A 523 8.55 23.54 -24.02
C ARG A 523 7.54 24.23 -23.12
N ARG A 524 7.20 23.63 -21.98
CA ARG A 524 6.16 24.13 -21.09
C ARG A 524 6.70 25.28 -20.23
N ASP A 525 5.99 26.42 -20.18
CA ASP A 525 6.34 27.53 -19.29
C ASP A 525 6.07 27.22 -17.82
N VAL A 526 6.89 27.80 -16.92
CA VAL A 526 6.71 27.72 -15.47
C VAL A 526 5.63 28.72 -15.10
N GLY A 527 4.54 28.27 -14.48
CA GLY A 527 3.65 29.19 -13.78
C GLY A 527 2.21 29.27 -14.26
N HIS A 528 1.69 28.30 -15.01
CA HIS A 528 0.24 28.21 -15.26
C HIS A 528 -0.32 26.82 -15.01
#